data_e0bc0de460ef46010fece30e06507616
#
_entry.id   e0bc0de460ef46010fece30e06507616
#
_cell.length_a   1.000
_cell.length_b   1.000
_cell.length_c   1.000
_cell.angle_alpha   90.00
_cell.angle_beta   90.00
_cell.angle_gamma   90.00
#
_symmetry.space_group_name_H-M   'P 1'
#
loop_
_entity.id
_entity.type
_entity.pdbx_description
1 polymer ?
#
loop_
_entity_poly.entity_id
_entity_poly.type
_entity_poly.pdbx_seq_one_letter_code
_entity_poly.pdbx_strand_id
1 'polypeptide(L)' 'MEKIDHIAVVVTNISEGVRWYTKKFDCKVNYKDKSWAELQFDNIKLALVLPQDHPAHIAFESDD' A
#
# COMPACT_ATOMS: atom_id res chain seq x y z
N MET A 1 -10.61 19.66 -7.01
CA MET A 1 -10.11 19.12 -5.82
C MET A 1 -9.44 17.79 -6.10
N GLU A 2 -8.29 17.56 -5.48
CA GLU A 2 -7.61 16.38 -5.74
C GLU A 2 -8.00 15.31 -4.82
N LYS A 3 -7.93 14.08 -5.22
CA LYS A 3 -8.24 12.96 -4.45
C LYS A 3 -7.01 12.13 -4.23
N ILE A 4 -6.82 11.57 -3.05
CA ILE A 4 -5.74 10.65 -2.79
C ILE A 4 -6.17 9.29 -3.29
N ASP A 5 -5.44 8.76 -4.26
CA ASP A 5 -5.77 7.49 -4.84
C ASP A 5 -5.24 6.36 -3.98
N HIS A 6 -4.04 6.47 -3.49
CA HIS A 6 -3.50 5.46 -2.58
C HIS A 6 -2.34 6.05 -1.81
N ILE A 7 -1.93 5.36 -0.77
CA ILE A 7 -0.81 5.74 0.05
C ILE A 7 0.20 4.60 -0.01
N ALA A 8 1.46 4.94 -0.20
CA ALA A 8 2.52 3.94 -0.22
C ALA A 8 3.21 3.91 1.12
N VAL A 9 3.38 2.70 1.67
CA VAL A 9 4.03 2.51 2.95
C VAL A 9 5.21 1.59 2.74
N VAL A 10 6.36 1.98 3.23
CA VAL A 10 7.58 1.18 3.08
C VAL A 10 7.62 0.12 4.16
N VAL A 11 7.81 -1.12 3.76
CA VAL A 11 7.94 -2.24 4.69
C VAL A 11 9.19 -3.00 4.33
N THR A 12 9.72 -3.77 5.26
CA THR A 12 10.94 -4.53 4.99
C THR A 12 10.63 -5.90 4.41
N ASN A 13 9.41 -6.36 4.55
CA ASN A 13 9.01 -7.66 4.03
C ASN A 13 7.54 -7.58 3.65
N ILE A 14 7.24 -7.86 2.39
CA ILE A 14 5.87 -7.70 1.89
C ILE A 14 4.91 -8.68 2.57
N SER A 15 5.29 -9.94 2.68
CA SER A 15 4.40 -10.93 3.29
C SER A 15 4.08 -10.59 4.74
N GLU A 16 5.07 -10.14 5.47
CA GLU A 16 4.83 -9.77 6.86
C GLU A 16 3.99 -8.52 6.96
N GLY A 17 4.21 -7.57 6.06
CA GLY A 17 3.42 -6.36 6.03
C GLY A 17 1.95 -6.67 5.75
N VAL A 18 1.70 -7.51 4.77
CA VAL A 18 0.33 -7.90 4.44
C VAL A 18 -0.32 -8.60 5.63
N ARG A 19 0.41 -9.50 6.28
CA ARG A 19 -0.13 -10.22 7.42
C ARG A 19 -0.48 -9.27 8.57
N TRP A 20 0.40 -8.31 8.81
CA TRP A 20 0.18 -7.36 9.91
C TRP A 20 -1.07 -6.52 9.66
N TYR A 21 -1.21 -5.98 8.44
CA TYR A 21 -2.34 -5.13 8.14
C TYR A 21 -3.65 -5.90 8.09
N THR A 22 -3.65 -7.10 7.52
CA THR A 22 -4.88 -7.87 7.44
C THR A 22 -5.31 -8.39 8.80
N LYS A 23 -4.36 -8.51 9.74
CA LYS A 23 -4.71 -8.94 11.06
C LYS A 23 -5.26 -7.79 11.91
N LYS A 24 -4.75 -6.58 11.69
CA LYS A 24 -5.13 -5.43 12.49
C LYS A 24 -6.33 -4.69 11.94
N PHE A 25 -6.55 -4.74 10.65
CA PHE A 25 -7.60 -3.97 10.01
C PHE A 25 -8.41 -4.84 9.08
N ASP A 26 -9.65 -4.44 8.85
CA ASP A 26 -10.53 -5.16 7.95
C ASP A 26 -10.27 -4.66 6.54
N CYS A 27 -9.34 -5.26 5.84
CA CYS A 27 -9.00 -4.87 4.50
C CYS A 27 -8.80 -6.11 3.63
N LYS A 28 -8.80 -5.90 2.31
CA LYS A 28 -8.73 -6.96 1.35
C LYS A 28 -7.43 -6.87 0.61
N VAL A 29 -6.84 -8.00 0.23
CA VAL A 29 -5.63 -8.00 -0.57
C VAL A 29 -6.04 -8.01 -2.01
N ASN A 30 -5.79 -6.91 -2.72
CA ASN A 30 -6.07 -6.83 -4.15
C ASN A 30 -4.95 -7.46 -4.96
N TYR A 31 -3.72 -7.30 -4.51
CA TYR A 31 -2.57 -7.83 -5.22
C TYR A 31 -1.43 -8.05 -4.24
N LYS A 32 -0.61 -9.05 -4.50
CA LYS A 32 0.53 -9.31 -3.66
C LYS A 32 1.58 -10.10 -4.41
N ASP A 33 2.83 -9.66 -4.35
CA ASP A 33 3.96 -10.48 -4.79
C ASP A 33 5.15 -10.12 -3.90
N LYS A 34 6.35 -10.53 -4.26
CA LYS A 34 7.52 -10.31 -3.41
C LYS A 34 7.96 -8.86 -3.37
N SER A 35 7.58 -8.08 -4.35
CA SER A 35 8.08 -6.71 -4.45
C SER A 35 7.08 -5.67 -3.99
N TRP A 36 5.79 -5.96 -3.99
CA TRP A 36 4.81 -5.01 -3.49
C TRP A 36 3.46 -5.69 -3.27
N ALA A 37 2.57 -4.99 -2.61
CA ALA A 37 1.22 -5.48 -2.40
C ALA A 37 0.27 -4.30 -2.36
N GLU A 38 -0.98 -4.55 -2.72
CA GLU A 38 -2.00 -3.53 -2.65
C GLU A 38 -3.15 -4.02 -1.77
N LEU A 39 -3.48 -3.25 -0.77
CA LEU A 39 -4.56 -3.57 0.15
C LEU A 39 -5.68 -2.57 -0.05
N GLN A 40 -6.92 -3.06 0.00
CA GLN A 40 -8.09 -2.23 -0.20
C GLN A 40 -8.80 -2.01 1.12
N PHE A 41 -8.88 -0.75 1.54
CA PHE A 41 -9.68 -0.36 2.69
C PHE A 41 -10.98 0.23 2.14
N ASP A 42 -11.87 0.67 3.02
CA ASP A 42 -13.17 1.17 2.56
C ASP A 42 -13.06 2.27 1.53
N ASN A 43 -12.20 3.22 1.76
CA ASN A 43 -12.16 4.38 0.89
C ASN A 43 -10.78 4.68 0.35
N ILE A 44 -9.81 3.81 0.51
CA ILE A 44 -8.48 4.11 0.01
C ILE A 44 -7.70 2.82 -0.18
N LYS A 45 -6.73 2.85 -1.06
CA LYS A 45 -5.83 1.73 -1.27
C LYS A 45 -4.50 2.01 -0.62
N LEU A 46 -3.90 0.97 -0.06
CA LEU A 46 -2.61 1.08 0.59
C LEU A 46 -1.63 0.20 -0.17
N ALA A 47 -0.55 0.78 -0.63
CA ALA A 47 0.47 0.01 -1.33
C ALA A 47 1.63 -0.23 -0.39
N LEU A 48 2.01 -1.49 -0.19
CA LEU A 48 3.17 -1.83 0.60
C LEU A 48 4.34 -2.04 -0.35
N VAL A 49 5.43 -1.34 -0.11
CA VAL A 49 6.56 -1.35 -1.02
C VAL A 49 7.84 -1.54 -0.24
N LEU A 50 8.88 -1.98 -0.93
CA LEU A 50 10.18 -2.18 -0.29
C LEU A 50 11.02 -0.92 -0.42
N PRO A 51 11.92 -0.66 0.53
CA PRO A 51 12.68 0.59 0.52
C PRO A 51 13.52 0.80 -0.72
N GLN A 52 14.05 -0.27 -1.28
CA GLN A 52 14.92 -0.12 -2.41
C GLN A 52 14.16 0.14 -3.71
N ASP A 53 12.88 -0.19 -3.73
CA ASP A 53 12.10 -0.05 -4.96
C ASP A 53 11.36 1.27 -5.01
N HIS A 54 10.81 1.70 -3.89
CA HIS A 54 9.98 2.90 -3.88
C HIS A 54 10.14 3.64 -2.58
N PRO A 55 10.44 4.92 -2.61
CA PRO A 55 10.41 5.69 -1.37
C PRO A 55 8.95 5.87 -0.94
N ALA A 56 8.74 6.08 0.33
CA ALA A 56 7.39 6.30 0.84
C ALA A 56 6.85 7.60 0.28
N HIS A 57 5.63 7.60 -0.17
CA HIS A 57 5.02 8.80 -0.73
C HIS A 57 3.51 8.64 -0.77
N ILE A 58 2.85 9.74 -1.00
CA ILE A 58 1.42 9.75 -1.20
C ILE A 58 1.17 9.98 -2.68
N ALA A 59 0.41 9.10 -3.29
CA ALA A 59 0.12 9.22 -4.71
C ALA A 59 -1.19 9.95 -4.92
N PHE A 60 -1.16 10.98 -5.74
CA PHE A 60 -2.35 11.74 -6.09
C PHE A 60 -2.70 11.48 -7.53
N GLU A 61 -3.96 11.64 -7.83
CA GLU A 61 -4.39 11.46 -9.19
C GLU A 61 -3.72 12.41 -10.12
N SER A 62 -3.42 13.57 -9.72
CA SER A 62 -2.80 14.53 -10.56
C SER A 62 -1.39 14.23 -10.49
N ASP A 63 -0.71 13.70 -10.39
CA ASP A 63 0.57 13.55 -10.58
C ASP A 63 1.43 14.51 -10.61
N ASP A 64 2.10 14.81 -10.38
CA ASP A 64 3.03 15.69 -10.36
C ASP A 64 3.71 15.56 -9.81
#